data_6593161dc81675112d61f8731e23c8dd
#
_entry.id   6593161dc81675112d61f8731e23c8dd
#
_cell.length_a   1.000
_cell.length_b   1.000
_cell.length_c   1.000
_cell.angle_alpha   90.00
_cell.angle_beta   90.00
_cell.angle_gamma   90.00
#
_symmetry.space_group_name_H-M   'P 1'
#
loop_
_entity.id
_entity.type
_entity.pdbx_description
1 polymer ?
#
loop_
_entity_poly.entity_id
_entity_poly.type
_entity_poly.pdbx_seq_one_letter_code
_entity_poly.pdbx_strand_id
1 'polypeptide(L)'
;SQDVAEQSVTLQVATQKGVDTTFTSDDLSLDLDDFSERILNPAMAVLAANIESDALSMYKDTPNQVADIGASVTSSDVLTASKVLTDNLAPYDGRCLNLNTQDNMDLVEALKGLYNDQTNVGKNYREGRIASNSFGFSDIMENTMIPKHTGGSDDGTGDYLVNDSGTIAEGSTSITVDTGAGTFKKGDIVYFASVNAVHPETKADTGSLKKFVITADVSANATSLPVSPALRSSGALQNITAMPANNAAIHKNESDDSTDIGASGTFGTSLAYHKDAFAFATADLVLLTGVDFAAREV
;
A
#
# COMPACT_ATOMS: atom_id res chain seq x y z
N SER A 1 34.06 4.46 16.19
CA SER A 1 32.75 4.66 16.80
C SER A 1 31.71 4.52 15.73
N GLN A 2 30.68 3.71 15.94
CA GLN A 2 29.53 3.67 15.05
C GLN A 2 28.63 4.86 15.41
N ASP A 3 28.30 5.68 14.40
CA ASP A 3 27.28 6.70 14.54
C ASP A 3 25.91 6.03 14.59
N VAL A 4 25.15 6.35 15.61
CA VAL A 4 23.74 5.94 15.73
C VAL A 4 22.90 7.03 15.09
N ALA A 5 22.23 6.73 13.98
CA ALA A 5 21.30 7.63 13.33
C ALA A 5 19.88 7.34 13.82
N GLU A 6 19.31 8.22 14.61
CA GLU A 6 17.89 8.18 14.96
C GLU A 6 17.05 8.79 13.86
N GLN A 7 15.95 8.11 13.52
CA GLN A 7 14.95 8.64 12.60
C GLN A 7 13.68 8.98 13.37
N SER A 8 13.10 10.14 13.07
CA SER A 8 11.81 10.54 13.60
C SER A 8 10.81 10.73 12.48
N VAL A 9 9.60 10.23 12.68
CA VAL A 9 8.45 10.42 11.77
C VAL A 9 7.38 11.18 12.55
N THR A 10 6.89 12.27 11.96
CA THR A 10 5.79 13.04 12.55
C THR A 10 4.46 12.48 12.07
N LEU A 11 3.63 12.03 13.02
CA LEU A 11 2.25 11.67 12.78
C LEU A 11 1.37 12.91 13.01
N GLN A 12 0.73 13.38 11.95
CA GLN A 12 -0.16 14.54 12.02
C GLN A 12 -1.62 14.11 11.84
N VAL A 13 -2.48 14.44 12.80
CA VAL A 13 -3.93 14.28 12.68
C VAL A 13 -4.46 15.48 11.91
N ALA A 14 -4.69 15.31 10.60
CA ALA A 14 -5.08 16.38 9.70
C ALA A 14 -6.48 16.18 9.07
N THR A 15 -7.03 14.97 9.15
CA THR A 15 -8.28 14.62 8.49
C THR A 15 -9.44 14.67 9.50
N GLN A 16 -10.41 15.50 9.24
CA GLN A 16 -11.68 15.54 9.98
C GLN A 16 -12.79 14.99 9.10
N LYS A 17 -13.56 14.03 9.62
CA LYS A 17 -14.73 13.46 8.93
C LYS A 17 -15.93 13.57 9.83
N GLY A 18 -17.09 13.85 9.25
CA GLY A 18 -18.36 13.96 9.94
C GLY A 18 -19.51 13.51 9.06
N VAL A 19 -20.62 13.24 9.67
CA VAL A 19 -21.89 12.99 8.99
C VAL A 19 -22.87 14.06 9.46
N ASP A 20 -23.36 14.86 8.54
CA ASP A 20 -24.38 15.88 8.79
C ASP A 20 -25.73 15.34 8.34
N THR A 21 -26.68 15.30 9.25
CA THR A 21 -28.08 14.93 8.96
C THR A 21 -28.99 16.10 9.28
N THR A 22 -29.87 16.41 8.35
CA THR A 22 -30.95 17.40 8.58
C THR A 22 -32.26 16.68 8.76
N PHE A 23 -32.98 17.01 9.81
CA PHE A 23 -34.32 16.49 10.08
C PHE A 23 -35.26 17.62 10.43
N THR A 24 -36.52 17.41 10.15
CA THR A 24 -37.58 18.37 10.43
C THR A 24 -38.17 18.16 11.81
N SER A 25 -38.90 19.16 12.34
CA SER A 25 -39.62 19.03 13.61
C SER A 25 -40.72 17.96 13.58
N ASP A 26 -41.22 17.62 12.41
CA ASP A 26 -42.20 16.55 12.24
C ASP A 26 -41.55 15.17 12.38
N ASP A 27 -40.35 15.00 11.87
CA ASP A 27 -39.57 13.76 12.02
C ASP A 27 -39.19 13.51 13.49
N LEU A 28 -38.90 14.58 14.24
CA LEU A 28 -38.58 14.52 15.67
C LEU A 28 -39.78 14.18 16.55
N SER A 29 -41.00 14.55 16.13
CA SER A 29 -42.20 14.36 16.93
C SER A 29 -42.86 12.99 16.78
N LEU A 30 -42.51 12.25 15.70
CA LEU A 30 -43.23 11.04 15.34
C LEU A 30 -42.57 9.76 15.84
N ASP A 31 -41.25 9.68 16.08
CA ASP A 31 -40.61 8.43 16.49
C ASP A 31 -39.18 8.60 17.04
N LEU A 32 -39.08 9.12 18.27
CA LEU A 32 -37.76 9.32 18.91
C LEU A 32 -37.03 8.02 19.24
N ASP A 33 -37.76 6.94 19.46
CA ASP A 33 -37.14 5.66 19.86
C ASP A 33 -36.38 4.95 18.72
N ASP A 34 -36.81 5.18 17.46
CA ASP A 34 -36.18 4.55 16.29
C ASP A 34 -35.10 5.43 15.61
N PHE A 35 -34.90 6.67 16.02
CA PHE A 35 -33.98 7.61 15.39
C PHE A 35 -32.54 7.11 15.43
N SER A 36 -32.13 6.54 16.56
CA SER A 36 -30.79 6.01 16.74
C SER A 36 -30.52 4.82 15.80
N GLU A 37 -31.46 3.89 15.69
CA GLU A 37 -31.27 2.69 14.86
C GLU A 37 -31.39 3.00 13.37
N ARG A 38 -32.26 3.91 12.98
CA ARG A 38 -32.54 4.20 11.57
C ARG A 38 -31.58 5.20 10.95
N ILE A 39 -31.05 6.14 11.70
CA ILE A 39 -30.23 7.24 11.18
C ILE A 39 -28.82 7.20 11.73
N LEU A 40 -28.64 7.11 13.06
CA LEU A 40 -27.30 7.21 13.65
C LEU A 40 -26.44 5.96 13.38
N ASN A 41 -26.98 4.76 13.55
CA ASN A 41 -26.22 3.54 13.35
C ASN A 41 -25.72 3.38 11.90
N PRO A 42 -26.55 3.57 10.84
CA PRO A 42 -26.06 3.56 9.46
C PRO A 42 -25.03 4.66 9.19
N ALA A 43 -25.23 5.86 9.72
CA ALA A 43 -24.28 6.96 9.56
C ALA A 43 -22.92 6.67 10.17
N MET A 44 -22.89 6.10 11.38
CA MET A 44 -21.68 5.68 12.05
C MET A 44 -20.98 4.53 11.31
N ALA A 45 -21.74 3.59 10.76
CA ALA A 45 -21.18 2.50 9.94
C ALA A 45 -20.48 3.04 8.68
N VAL A 46 -21.08 4.01 7.99
CA VAL A 46 -20.49 4.66 6.82
C VAL A 46 -19.22 5.43 7.21
N LEU A 47 -19.23 6.12 8.35
CA LEU A 47 -18.06 6.84 8.85
C LEU A 47 -16.91 5.88 9.16
N ALA A 48 -17.19 4.80 9.86
CA ALA A 48 -16.21 3.76 10.18
C ALA A 48 -15.61 3.14 8.90
N ALA A 49 -16.45 2.77 7.93
CA ALA A 49 -16.00 2.22 6.65
C ALA A 49 -15.12 3.21 5.88
N ASN A 50 -15.42 4.50 5.96
CA ASN A 50 -14.64 5.54 5.30
C ASN A 50 -13.26 5.72 5.95
N ILE A 51 -13.18 5.65 7.28
CA ILE A 51 -11.90 5.69 8.04
C ILE A 51 -11.06 4.46 7.71
N GLU A 52 -11.68 3.27 7.68
CA GLU A 52 -11.01 2.03 7.33
C GLU A 52 -10.44 2.06 5.90
N SER A 53 -11.23 2.50 4.92
CA SER A 53 -10.78 2.64 3.54
C SER A 53 -9.62 3.64 3.39
N ASP A 54 -9.63 4.74 4.13
CA ASP A 54 -8.52 5.70 4.16
C ASP A 54 -7.25 5.06 4.75
N ALA A 55 -7.38 4.34 5.87
CA ALA A 55 -6.25 3.62 6.46
C ALA A 55 -5.67 2.57 5.50
N LEU A 56 -6.51 1.80 4.85
CA LEU A 56 -6.08 0.80 3.87
C LEU A 56 -5.47 1.43 2.61
N SER A 57 -5.80 2.68 2.27
CA SER A 57 -5.21 3.39 1.13
C SER A 57 -3.71 3.69 1.31
N MET A 58 -3.15 3.49 2.50
CA MET A 58 -1.71 3.64 2.79
C MET A 58 -0.83 2.66 2.00
N TYR A 59 -1.38 1.63 1.36
CA TYR A 59 -0.62 0.79 0.43
C TYR A 59 0.09 1.61 -0.64
N LYS A 60 -0.47 2.78 -1.02
CA LYS A 60 0.12 3.70 -2.02
C LYS A 60 1.43 4.34 -1.58
N ASP A 61 1.79 4.22 -0.32
CA ASP A 61 3.03 4.77 0.22
C ASP A 61 4.11 3.68 0.42
N THR A 62 3.79 2.41 0.06
CA THR A 62 4.67 1.25 0.24
C THR A 62 5.34 0.88 -1.09
N PRO A 63 6.68 0.85 -1.15
CA PRO A 63 7.41 0.53 -2.38
C PRO A 63 7.45 -0.96 -2.72
N ASN A 64 7.15 -1.84 -1.77
CA ASN A 64 7.23 -3.28 -1.99
C ASN A 64 5.94 -3.80 -2.60
N GLN A 65 6.04 -4.40 -3.76
CA GLN A 65 4.93 -5.03 -4.47
C GLN A 65 5.29 -6.47 -4.80
N VAL A 66 4.32 -7.35 -4.70
CA VAL A 66 4.41 -8.77 -5.06
C VAL A 66 3.24 -9.09 -5.98
N ALA A 67 3.43 -10.01 -6.86
CA ALA A 67 2.50 -10.47 -7.87
C ALA A 67 2.29 -9.55 -9.07
N ASP A 68 1.86 -10.15 -10.16
CA ASP A 68 1.61 -9.49 -11.44
C ASP A 68 0.28 -8.74 -11.42
N ILE A 69 0.27 -7.56 -11.94
CA ILE A 69 -0.92 -6.72 -11.98
C ILE A 69 -2.01 -7.38 -12.81
N GLY A 70 -3.17 -7.58 -12.21
CA GLY A 70 -4.34 -8.19 -12.87
C GLY A 70 -4.29 -9.70 -13.01
N ALA A 71 -3.26 -10.37 -12.50
CA ALA A 71 -3.22 -11.82 -12.39
C ALA A 71 -3.95 -12.33 -11.14
N SER A 72 -4.38 -13.57 -11.17
CA SER A 72 -4.97 -14.24 -10.00
C SER A 72 -3.90 -14.54 -8.96
N VAL A 73 -4.16 -14.23 -7.70
CA VAL A 73 -3.24 -14.49 -6.60
C VAL A 73 -3.06 -15.98 -6.38
N THR A 74 -1.81 -16.41 -6.30
CA THR A 74 -1.42 -17.79 -6.05
C THR A 74 -0.81 -17.96 -4.64
N SER A 75 -0.69 -19.19 -4.19
CA SER A 75 0.01 -19.50 -2.94
C SER A 75 1.49 -19.10 -2.98
N SER A 76 2.10 -19.09 -4.18
CA SER A 76 3.47 -18.61 -4.38
C SER A 76 3.60 -17.12 -4.09
N ASP A 77 2.63 -16.31 -4.50
CA ASP A 77 2.65 -14.86 -4.28
C ASP A 77 2.54 -14.52 -2.81
N VAL A 78 1.70 -15.23 -2.07
CA VAL A 78 1.57 -15.07 -0.61
C VAL A 78 2.88 -15.47 0.09
N LEU A 79 3.53 -16.55 -0.33
CA LEU A 79 4.86 -16.93 0.21
C LEU A 79 5.93 -15.91 -0.17
N THR A 80 5.86 -15.34 -1.37
CA THR A 80 6.78 -14.27 -1.81
C THR A 80 6.56 -13.00 -0.98
N ALA A 81 5.32 -12.65 -0.62
CA ALA A 81 5.04 -11.56 0.30
C ALA A 81 5.67 -11.80 1.68
N SER A 82 5.54 -13.02 2.22
CA SER A 82 6.21 -13.39 3.47
C SER A 82 7.74 -13.34 3.36
N LYS A 83 8.30 -13.75 2.21
CA LYS A 83 9.74 -13.62 1.92
C LYS A 83 10.18 -12.16 1.92
N VAL A 84 9.46 -11.27 1.24
CA VAL A 84 9.78 -9.82 1.18
C VAL A 84 9.79 -9.22 2.58
N LEU A 85 8.84 -9.57 3.45
CA LEU A 85 8.85 -9.14 4.84
C LEU A 85 10.09 -9.64 5.59
N THR A 86 10.51 -10.89 5.35
CA THR A 86 11.70 -11.47 5.97
C THR A 86 12.98 -10.79 5.46
N ASP A 87 13.10 -10.55 4.16
CA ASP A 87 14.25 -9.88 3.54
C ASP A 87 14.40 -8.43 4.05
N ASN A 88 13.29 -7.80 4.44
CA ASN A 88 13.27 -6.49 5.08
C ASN A 88 13.32 -6.56 6.62
N LEU A 89 13.66 -7.70 7.20
CA LEU A 89 13.88 -7.92 8.64
C LEU A 89 12.63 -7.71 9.51
N ALA A 90 11.42 -7.83 8.95
CA ALA A 90 10.21 -7.79 9.75
C ALA A 90 10.11 -9.05 10.64
N PRO A 91 9.75 -8.92 11.94
CA PRO A 91 9.55 -10.07 12.81
C PRO A 91 8.50 -11.05 12.27
N TYR A 92 8.60 -12.32 12.63
CA TYR A 92 7.59 -13.33 12.23
C TYR A 92 6.28 -13.20 13.01
N ASP A 93 6.38 -12.78 14.25
CA ASP A 93 5.21 -12.61 15.10
C ASP A 93 4.46 -11.32 14.76
N GLY A 94 3.14 -11.41 14.62
CA GLY A 94 2.31 -10.25 14.30
C GLY A 94 2.30 -9.85 12.83
N ARG A 95 2.66 -10.74 11.90
CA ARG A 95 2.44 -10.54 10.46
C ARG A 95 0.98 -10.77 10.12
N CYS A 96 0.40 -9.82 9.41
CA CYS A 96 -0.99 -9.85 8.98
C CYS A 96 -1.08 -9.86 7.45
N LEU A 97 -2.04 -10.60 6.93
CA LEU A 97 -2.40 -10.60 5.52
C LEU A 97 -3.87 -10.19 5.40
N ASN A 98 -4.13 -9.10 4.70
CA ASN A 98 -5.47 -8.60 4.46
C ASN A 98 -5.77 -8.72 2.97
N LEU A 99 -6.63 -9.66 2.61
CA LEU A 99 -6.98 -10.01 1.24
C LEU A 99 -8.25 -9.28 0.83
N ASN A 100 -8.30 -8.81 -0.41
CA ASN A 100 -9.57 -8.46 -1.02
C ASN A 100 -10.38 -9.73 -1.34
N THR A 101 -11.66 -9.57 -1.63
CA THR A 101 -12.59 -10.70 -1.85
C THR A 101 -12.21 -11.54 -3.06
N GLN A 102 -11.67 -10.95 -4.12
CA GLN A 102 -11.25 -11.67 -5.31
C GLN A 102 -10.00 -12.50 -5.04
N ASP A 103 -8.99 -11.90 -4.42
CA ASP A 103 -7.74 -12.58 -4.09
C ASP A 103 -7.95 -13.72 -3.08
N ASN A 104 -8.88 -13.55 -2.12
CA ASN A 104 -9.27 -14.64 -1.23
C ASN A 104 -9.89 -15.81 -1.99
N MET A 105 -10.79 -15.52 -2.92
CA MET A 105 -11.40 -16.55 -3.78
C MET A 105 -10.34 -17.28 -4.63
N ASP A 106 -9.45 -16.53 -5.27
CA ASP A 106 -8.40 -17.09 -6.12
C ASP A 106 -7.43 -17.96 -5.32
N LEU A 107 -7.08 -17.55 -4.10
CA LEU A 107 -6.20 -18.31 -3.22
C LEU A 107 -6.86 -19.62 -2.74
N VAL A 108 -8.14 -19.57 -2.36
CA VAL A 108 -8.91 -20.77 -1.99
C VAL A 108 -9.00 -21.73 -3.17
N GLU A 109 -9.26 -21.23 -4.41
CA GLU A 109 -9.30 -22.03 -5.62
C GLU A 109 -7.92 -22.64 -5.97
N ALA A 110 -6.84 -21.89 -5.76
CA ALA A 110 -5.47 -22.41 -5.96
C ALA A 110 -5.13 -23.58 -5.02
N LEU A 111 -5.72 -23.63 -3.84
CA LEU A 111 -5.52 -24.71 -2.88
C LEU A 111 -6.40 -25.95 -3.12
N LYS A 112 -7.35 -25.87 -4.02
CA LYS A 112 -8.30 -26.95 -4.35
C LYS A 112 -7.61 -28.26 -4.73
N GLY A 113 -6.46 -28.20 -5.41
CA GLY A 113 -5.68 -29.39 -5.79
C GLY A 113 -5.03 -30.13 -4.61
N LEU A 114 -4.92 -29.48 -3.46
CA LEU A 114 -4.44 -30.05 -2.20
C LEU A 114 -5.56 -30.67 -1.36
N TYR A 115 -6.76 -30.72 -1.89
CA TYR A 115 -7.95 -31.24 -1.22
C TYR A 115 -7.83 -32.75 -1.01
N ASN A 116 -7.07 -33.14 -0.01
CA ASN A 116 -7.10 -34.45 0.61
C ASN A 116 -7.73 -34.26 1.98
N ASP A 117 -8.55 -35.19 2.45
CA ASP A 117 -9.40 -35.12 3.65
C ASP A 117 -8.61 -34.87 4.97
N GLN A 118 -7.65 -33.98 4.92
CA GLN A 118 -6.89 -33.48 6.06
C GLN A 118 -7.66 -32.31 6.67
N THR A 119 -7.90 -32.37 7.96
CA THR A 119 -8.86 -31.58 8.73
C THR A 119 -8.81 -30.07 8.48
N ASN A 120 -7.65 -29.49 8.24
CA ASN A 120 -7.50 -28.02 8.07
C ASN A 120 -7.77 -27.56 6.64
N VAL A 121 -7.27 -28.24 5.62
CA VAL A 121 -7.47 -27.86 4.21
C VAL A 121 -8.94 -28.02 3.83
N GLY A 122 -9.56 -29.11 4.24
CA GLY A 122 -11.01 -29.33 4.02
C GLY A 122 -11.89 -28.31 4.75
N LYS A 123 -11.45 -27.80 5.90
CA LYS A 123 -12.15 -26.75 6.63
C LYS A 123 -12.06 -25.41 5.89
N ASN A 124 -10.86 -25.01 5.45
CA ASN A 124 -10.63 -23.77 4.69
C ASN A 124 -11.50 -23.70 3.44
N TYR A 125 -11.56 -24.79 2.68
CA TYR A 125 -12.39 -24.85 1.48
C TYR A 125 -13.89 -24.77 1.77
N ARG A 126 -14.36 -25.44 2.83
CA ARG A 126 -15.78 -25.38 3.25
C ARG A 126 -16.19 -24.01 3.77
N GLU A 127 -15.28 -23.33 4.48
CA GLU A 127 -15.52 -22.00 5.04
C GLU A 127 -15.24 -20.87 4.03
N GLY A 128 -14.61 -21.18 2.87
CA GLY A 128 -14.27 -20.20 1.85
C GLY A 128 -13.23 -19.16 2.31
N ARG A 129 -12.42 -19.49 3.31
CA ARG A 129 -11.37 -18.62 3.84
C ARG A 129 -10.15 -19.42 4.29
N ILE A 130 -9.00 -18.77 4.26
CA ILE A 130 -7.74 -19.36 4.72
C ILE A 130 -7.66 -19.25 6.24
N ALA A 131 -7.20 -20.31 6.90
CA ALA A 131 -6.99 -20.31 8.34
C ALA A 131 -5.83 -19.38 8.73
N SER A 132 -5.96 -18.74 9.90
CA SER A 132 -4.86 -18.03 10.56
C SER A 132 -3.65 -18.95 10.77
N ASN A 133 -2.47 -18.38 10.97
CA ASN A 133 -1.18 -19.09 11.09
C ASN A 133 -0.82 -19.94 9.85
N SER A 134 -1.13 -19.45 8.66
CA SER A 134 -0.78 -20.05 7.39
C SER A 134 0.18 -19.16 6.61
N PHE A 135 1.01 -19.74 5.75
CA PHE A 135 1.95 -19.02 4.86
C PHE A 135 2.93 -18.07 5.56
N GLY A 136 3.15 -18.23 6.87
CA GLY A 136 4.01 -17.32 7.65
C GLY A 136 3.32 -16.04 8.14
N PHE A 137 2.00 -15.98 8.05
CA PHE A 137 1.18 -14.91 8.63
C PHE A 137 0.42 -15.41 9.85
N SER A 138 0.43 -14.61 10.91
CA SER A 138 -0.32 -14.89 12.13
C SER A 138 -1.81 -14.77 11.91
N ASP A 139 -2.23 -13.72 11.18
CA ASP A 139 -3.63 -13.45 10.90
C ASP A 139 -3.83 -13.25 9.40
N ILE A 140 -4.85 -13.92 8.86
CA ILE A 140 -5.31 -13.76 7.48
C ILE A 140 -6.78 -13.35 7.52
N MET A 141 -7.08 -12.19 6.95
CA MET A 141 -8.39 -11.57 6.96
C MET A 141 -8.84 -11.25 5.55
N GLU A 142 -10.15 -11.33 5.32
CA GLU A 142 -10.79 -10.83 4.11
C GLU A 142 -11.42 -9.46 4.40
N ASN A 143 -11.22 -8.50 3.50
CA ASN A 143 -11.73 -7.16 3.68
C ASN A 143 -12.26 -6.59 2.36
N THR A 144 -13.49 -6.07 2.41
CA THR A 144 -14.17 -5.45 1.27
C THR A 144 -13.83 -3.98 1.09
N MET A 145 -13.21 -3.35 2.11
CA MET A 145 -12.91 -1.91 2.12
C MET A 145 -11.55 -1.58 1.49
N ILE A 146 -10.76 -2.58 1.10
CA ILE A 146 -9.48 -2.37 0.43
C ILE A 146 -9.74 -1.68 -0.91
N PRO A 147 -9.21 -0.47 -1.14
CA PRO A 147 -9.45 0.25 -2.37
C PRO A 147 -8.71 -0.39 -3.54
N LYS A 148 -9.30 -0.35 -4.71
CA LYS A 148 -8.64 -0.75 -5.95
C LYS A 148 -7.60 0.29 -6.35
N HIS A 149 -6.50 -0.15 -6.93
CA HIS A 149 -5.50 0.73 -7.52
C HIS A 149 -5.77 0.94 -9.01
N THR A 150 -5.65 2.18 -9.45
CA THR A 150 -5.67 2.52 -10.88
C THR A 150 -4.29 3.02 -11.25
N GLY A 151 -3.55 2.25 -12.03
CA GLY A 151 -2.22 2.61 -12.50
C GLY A 151 -2.27 3.73 -13.54
N GLY A 152 -1.15 4.42 -13.70
CA GLY A 152 -0.98 5.40 -14.79
C GLY A 152 -1.00 4.72 -16.16
N SER A 153 -1.34 5.47 -17.20
CA SER A 153 -1.37 4.96 -18.57
C SER A 153 0.04 4.92 -19.18
N ASP A 154 0.30 3.87 -19.92
CA ASP A 154 1.35 3.85 -20.91
C ASP A 154 0.79 4.42 -22.23
N ASP A 155 1.58 5.20 -22.95
CA ASP A 155 1.20 5.73 -24.27
C ASP A 155 1.89 5.01 -25.44
N GLY A 156 2.67 3.97 -25.15
CA GLY A 156 3.37 3.17 -26.15
C GLY A 156 4.52 3.88 -26.87
N THR A 157 4.96 5.04 -26.40
CA THR A 157 6.02 5.85 -27.06
C THR A 157 7.39 5.68 -26.44
N GLY A 158 7.55 4.84 -25.46
CA GLY A 158 8.83 4.51 -24.83
C GLY A 158 8.93 4.90 -23.37
N ASP A 159 9.94 4.34 -22.73
CA ASP A 159 10.19 4.51 -21.31
C ASP A 159 10.72 5.90 -21.00
N TYR A 160 10.41 6.39 -19.82
CA TYR A 160 11.14 7.50 -19.25
C TYR A 160 12.60 7.11 -19.02
N LEU A 161 13.49 8.03 -19.31
CA LEU A 161 14.91 7.91 -19.01
C LEU A 161 15.30 8.89 -17.92
N VAL A 162 16.23 8.49 -17.09
CA VAL A 162 16.84 9.41 -16.11
C VAL A 162 17.61 10.48 -16.88
N ASN A 163 17.22 11.74 -16.69
CA ASN A 163 17.90 12.88 -17.29
C ASN A 163 18.69 13.63 -16.21
N ASP A 164 19.83 13.10 -15.89
CA ASP A 164 20.74 13.73 -14.95
C ASP A 164 22.12 13.91 -15.60
N SER A 165 22.39 15.12 -16.03
CA SER A 165 23.72 15.51 -16.52
C SER A 165 24.72 15.76 -15.38
N GLY A 166 24.28 15.66 -14.14
CA GLY A 166 25.05 15.83 -12.92
C GLY A 166 25.06 14.58 -12.05
N THR A 167 25.16 14.77 -10.76
CA THR A 167 25.10 13.70 -9.77
C THR A 167 23.81 13.84 -8.99
N ILE A 168 22.94 12.82 -9.04
CA ILE A 168 21.76 12.75 -8.18
C ILE A 168 22.23 12.83 -6.73
N ALA A 169 21.71 13.80 -5.99
CA ALA A 169 22.11 14.00 -4.60
C ALA A 169 21.65 12.86 -3.71
N GLU A 170 22.48 12.48 -2.74
CA GLU A 170 22.11 11.52 -1.69
C GLU A 170 20.87 12.01 -0.94
N GLY A 171 19.89 11.13 -0.80
CA GLY A 171 18.61 11.46 -0.17
C GLY A 171 17.60 12.14 -1.09
N SER A 172 17.84 12.17 -2.39
CA SER A 172 16.86 12.69 -3.34
C SER A 172 15.58 11.88 -3.32
N THR A 173 14.45 12.57 -3.34
CA THR A 173 13.08 12.04 -3.45
C THR A 173 12.41 12.44 -4.76
N SER A 174 13.14 13.12 -5.63
CA SER A 174 12.68 13.55 -6.95
C SER A 174 13.78 13.34 -7.97
N ILE A 175 13.46 12.68 -9.07
CA ILE A 175 14.40 12.32 -10.14
C ILE A 175 14.00 13.08 -11.39
N THR A 176 14.96 13.76 -12.01
CA THR A 176 14.75 14.40 -13.30
C THR A 176 14.71 13.34 -14.40
N VAL A 177 13.73 13.45 -15.29
CA VAL A 177 13.48 12.48 -16.36
C VAL A 177 13.17 13.17 -17.68
N ASP A 178 13.31 12.44 -18.76
CA ASP A 178 12.93 12.87 -20.10
C ASP A 178 12.39 11.69 -20.95
N THR A 179 12.12 11.96 -22.22
CA THR A 179 11.71 11.04 -23.30
C THR A 179 10.38 10.32 -23.12
N GLY A 180 9.94 10.01 -21.93
CA GLY A 180 8.67 9.30 -21.72
C GLY A 180 7.45 10.20 -21.85
N ALA A 181 6.32 9.64 -22.29
CA ALA A 181 5.05 10.36 -22.42
C ALA A 181 3.90 9.72 -21.62
N GLY A 182 4.12 8.59 -20.99
CA GLY A 182 3.15 7.94 -20.10
C GLY A 182 2.85 8.76 -18.84
N THR A 183 1.83 8.34 -18.09
CA THR A 183 1.46 8.95 -16.82
C THR A 183 1.76 8.00 -15.66
N PHE A 184 1.96 8.55 -14.46
CA PHE A 184 2.03 7.77 -13.25
C PHE A 184 0.96 8.22 -12.26
N LYS A 185 0.48 7.28 -11.48
CA LYS A 185 -0.42 7.54 -10.36
C LYS A 185 0.29 7.34 -9.04
N LYS A 186 -0.15 8.06 -8.01
CA LYS A 186 0.34 7.81 -6.66
C LYS A 186 0.10 6.34 -6.28
N GLY A 187 1.17 5.65 -5.90
CA GLY A 187 1.14 4.23 -5.60
C GLY A 187 1.66 3.32 -6.71
N ASP A 188 1.97 3.85 -7.90
CA ASP A 188 2.67 3.10 -8.93
C ASP A 188 4.10 2.79 -8.48
N ILE A 189 4.57 1.59 -8.79
CA ILE A 189 5.92 1.15 -8.45
C ILE A 189 6.83 1.34 -9.65
N VAL A 190 8.00 1.91 -9.41
CA VAL A 190 9.04 2.10 -10.42
C VAL A 190 10.37 1.56 -9.92
N TYR A 191 11.22 1.18 -10.85
CA TYR A 191 12.61 0.82 -10.58
C TYR A 191 13.51 1.32 -11.72
N PHE A 192 14.77 1.52 -11.40
CA PHE A 192 15.76 2.04 -12.33
C PHE A 192 16.67 0.91 -12.78
N ALA A 193 16.96 0.88 -14.07
CA ALA A 193 17.86 -0.13 -14.63
C ALA A 193 19.21 -0.16 -13.88
N SER A 194 19.67 -1.35 -13.53
CA SER A 194 20.94 -1.61 -12.82
C SER A 194 21.05 -0.99 -11.42
N VAL A 195 19.95 -0.63 -10.79
CA VAL A 195 19.94 -0.12 -9.41
C VAL A 195 19.38 -1.20 -8.49
N ASN A 196 20.26 -1.95 -7.84
CA ASN A 196 19.86 -3.04 -6.96
C ASN A 196 19.58 -2.56 -5.53
N ALA A 197 18.72 -3.29 -4.85
CA ALA A 197 18.52 -3.16 -3.42
C ALA A 197 19.73 -3.69 -2.65
N VAL A 198 20.00 -3.13 -1.49
CA VAL A 198 21.02 -3.65 -0.56
C VAL A 198 20.36 -4.22 0.69
N HIS A 199 21.01 -5.21 1.28
CA HIS A 199 20.56 -5.77 2.55
C HIS A 199 20.59 -4.69 3.65
N PRO A 200 19.53 -4.54 4.46
CA PRO A 200 19.43 -3.45 5.43
C PRO A 200 20.59 -3.32 6.41
N GLU A 201 21.16 -4.42 6.88
CA GLU A 201 22.26 -4.43 7.85
C GLU A 201 23.63 -4.49 7.20
N THR A 202 23.85 -5.46 6.31
CA THR A 202 25.17 -5.73 5.73
C THR A 202 25.56 -4.81 4.59
N LYS A 203 24.57 -4.08 4.00
CA LYS A 203 24.74 -3.25 2.80
C LYS A 203 25.27 -3.99 1.57
N ALA A 204 25.22 -5.32 1.61
CA ALA A 204 25.55 -6.14 0.47
C ALA A 204 24.45 -6.08 -0.60
N ASP A 205 24.87 -6.16 -1.87
CA ASP A 205 23.94 -6.25 -3.01
C ASP A 205 23.07 -7.51 -2.89
N THR A 206 21.76 -7.35 -3.02
CA THR A 206 20.79 -8.47 -3.00
C THR A 206 20.61 -9.11 -4.37
N GLY A 207 21.12 -8.51 -5.44
CA GLY A 207 20.93 -8.96 -6.83
C GLY A 207 19.52 -8.69 -7.37
N SER A 208 18.67 -8.03 -6.61
CA SER A 208 17.31 -7.66 -7.04
C SER A 208 17.18 -6.16 -7.17
N LEU A 209 16.48 -5.68 -8.20
CA LEU A 209 16.25 -4.25 -8.42
C LEU A 209 15.51 -3.63 -7.25
N LYS A 210 15.91 -2.42 -6.87
CA LYS A 210 15.24 -1.65 -5.82
C LYS A 210 13.95 -1.05 -6.37
N LYS A 211 12.85 -1.34 -5.69
CA LYS A 211 11.53 -0.76 -5.99
C LYS A 211 11.33 0.55 -5.26
N PHE A 212 10.71 1.51 -5.94
CA PHE A 212 10.30 2.81 -5.41
C PHE A 212 8.83 3.03 -5.72
N VAL A 213 8.13 3.77 -4.88
CA VAL A 213 6.73 4.15 -5.10
C VAL A 213 6.65 5.61 -5.54
N ILE A 214 5.77 5.90 -6.48
CA ILE A 214 5.43 7.25 -6.90
C ILE A 214 4.54 7.90 -5.83
N THR A 215 4.96 9.05 -5.32
CA THR A 215 4.30 9.70 -4.17
C THR A 215 3.20 10.68 -4.56
N ALA A 216 3.15 11.10 -5.83
CA ALA A 216 2.12 12.00 -6.36
C ALA A 216 1.81 11.67 -7.82
N ASP A 217 0.60 12.01 -8.27
CA ASP A 217 0.20 11.84 -9.66
C ASP A 217 1.11 12.65 -10.60
N VAL A 218 1.54 12.02 -11.68
CA VAL A 218 2.45 12.58 -12.67
C VAL A 218 1.76 12.58 -14.04
N SER A 219 1.66 13.75 -14.64
CA SER A 219 1.07 13.94 -15.97
C SER A 219 2.03 13.46 -17.08
N ALA A 220 1.50 13.24 -18.27
CA ALA A 220 2.26 12.91 -19.46
C ALA A 220 3.38 13.94 -19.74
N ASN A 221 4.48 13.48 -20.34
CA ASN A 221 5.67 14.28 -20.64
C ASN A 221 6.28 14.97 -19.40
N ALA A 222 6.30 14.29 -18.29
CA ALA A 222 6.88 14.82 -17.08
C ALA A 222 8.39 14.97 -17.20
N THR A 223 8.92 15.98 -16.52
CA THR A 223 10.37 16.22 -16.41
C THR A 223 10.92 15.81 -15.03
N SER A 224 10.06 15.33 -14.14
CA SER A 224 10.46 14.92 -12.80
C SER A 224 9.48 13.87 -12.25
N LEU A 225 10.02 12.87 -11.57
CA LEU A 225 9.27 11.82 -10.88
C LEU A 225 9.51 11.91 -9.37
N PRO A 226 8.46 12.11 -8.56
CA PRO A 226 8.57 12.07 -7.12
C PRO A 226 8.52 10.62 -6.63
N VAL A 227 9.56 10.18 -5.93
CA VAL A 227 9.74 8.78 -5.50
C VAL A 227 9.99 8.64 -4.01
N SER A 228 9.60 7.52 -3.45
CA SER A 228 9.88 7.10 -2.07
C SER A 228 10.27 5.61 -2.07
N PRO A 229 11.21 5.18 -1.21
CA PRO A 229 12.04 5.95 -0.29
C PRO A 229 13.06 6.84 -0.99
N ALA A 230 13.70 7.74 -0.26
CA ALA A 230 14.79 8.56 -0.79
C ALA A 230 15.96 7.68 -1.28
N LEU A 231 16.59 8.05 -2.40
CA LEU A 231 17.72 7.32 -2.97
C LEU A 231 18.98 7.56 -2.11
N ARG A 232 19.59 6.48 -1.64
CA ARG A 232 20.81 6.53 -0.84
C ARG A 232 21.76 5.41 -1.25
N SER A 233 22.86 5.79 -1.88
CA SER A 233 23.90 4.86 -2.34
C SER A 233 25.02 4.66 -1.32
N SER A 234 25.01 5.40 -0.22
CA SER A 234 26.05 5.33 0.80
C SER A 234 25.54 5.66 2.21
N GLY A 235 26.36 5.36 3.21
CA GLY A 235 26.09 5.67 4.62
C GLY A 235 25.19 4.68 5.34
N ALA A 236 24.81 5.00 6.58
CA ALA A 236 24.02 4.12 7.44
C ALA A 236 22.63 3.78 6.87
N LEU A 237 22.05 4.70 6.11
CA LEU A 237 20.72 4.58 5.50
C LEU A 237 20.78 4.14 4.03
N GLN A 238 21.91 3.60 3.59
CA GLN A 238 22.07 3.07 2.24
C GLN A 238 20.97 2.05 1.93
N ASN A 239 20.29 2.23 0.79
CA ASN A 239 19.21 1.37 0.32
C ASN A 239 19.36 0.89 -1.13
N ILE A 240 20.35 1.44 -1.85
CA ILE A 240 20.68 1.07 -3.24
C ILE A 240 22.19 0.85 -3.39
N THR A 241 22.56 0.08 -4.41
CA THR A 241 23.97 -0.19 -4.73
C THR A 241 24.68 1.01 -5.35
N ALA A 242 23.98 1.74 -6.22
CA ALA A 242 24.48 2.91 -6.90
C ALA A 242 23.33 3.86 -7.27
N MET A 243 23.62 5.13 -7.47
CA MET A 243 22.65 6.08 -8.05
C MET A 243 22.34 5.70 -9.49
N PRO A 244 21.09 5.95 -9.96
CA PRO A 244 20.75 5.75 -11.37
C PRO A 244 21.68 6.55 -12.29
N ALA A 245 22.19 5.90 -13.33
CA ALA A 245 23.00 6.56 -14.32
C ALA A 245 22.17 7.48 -15.23
N ASN A 246 22.79 8.46 -15.84
CA ASN A 246 22.14 9.22 -16.89
C ASN A 246 21.69 8.30 -18.04
N ASN A 247 20.50 8.51 -18.57
CA ASN A 247 19.81 7.64 -19.53
C ASN A 247 19.51 6.21 -19.02
N ALA A 248 19.53 5.98 -17.71
CA ALA A 248 19.00 4.72 -17.17
C ALA A 248 17.50 4.64 -17.44
N ALA A 249 17.05 3.49 -17.95
CA ALA A 249 15.62 3.25 -18.18
C ALA A 249 14.87 3.17 -16.85
N ILE A 250 13.65 3.69 -16.86
CA ILE A 250 12.73 3.65 -15.72
C ILE A 250 11.62 2.69 -16.09
N HIS A 251 11.55 1.59 -15.37
CA HIS A 251 10.54 0.56 -15.56
C HIS A 251 9.42 0.74 -14.55
N LYS A 252 8.20 0.46 -14.98
CA LYS A 252 7.00 0.50 -14.16
C LYS A 252 6.48 -0.91 -13.99
N ASN A 253 6.20 -1.28 -12.75
CA ASN A 253 5.57 -2.55 -12.40
C ASN A 253 6.17 -3.81 -13.05
N GLU A 254 7.00 -4.53 -12.35
CA GLU A 254 7.19 -5.98 -12.38
C GLU A 254 8.23 -6.65 -13.25
N SER A 255 8.58 -6.25 -14.42
CA SER A 255 9.56 -7.07 -15.09
C SER A 255 10.88 -6.36 -15.31
N ASP A 256 11.94 -7.16 -15.21
CA ASP A 256 13.29 -6.82 -15.61
C ASP A 256 13.38 -6.65 -17.15
N ASP A 257 12.24 -6.87 -17.83
CA ASP A 257 12.14 -6.80 -19.28
C ASP A 257 11.62 -5.44 -19.73
N SER A 258 12.39 -4.83 -20.60
CA SER A 258 12.23 -3.47 -21.10
C SER A 258 10.95 -3.18 -21.90
N THR A 259 10.01 -4.10 -21.95
CA THR A 259 8.81 -4.01 -22.78
C THR A 259 7.51 -3.88 -21.98
N ASP A 260 7.55 -4.01 -20.66
CA ASP A 260 6.34 -3.98 -19.86
C ASP A 260 6.31 -2.76 -18.94
N ILE A 261 5.87 -1.66 -19.49
CA ILE A 261 5.34 -0.56 -18.69
C ILE A 261 3.96 -1.00 -18.23
N GLY A 262 3.93 -1.61 -17.09
CA GLY A 262 2.83 -2.34 -16.51
C GLY A 262 1.44 -1.77 -16.71
N ALA A 263 0.49 -2.65 -16.67
CA ALA A 263 -0.91 -2.50 -16.99
C ALA A 263 -1.49 -1.14 -16.57
N SER A 264 -1.87 -0.37 -17.56
CA SER A 264 -2.88 0.66 -17.38
C SER A 264 -4.19 -0.06 -17.05
N GLY A 265 -4.75 0.19 -15.89
CA GLY A 265 -5.99 -0.46 -15.51
C GLY A 265 -6.30 -0.30 -14.02
N THR A 266 -7.48 -0.74 -13.64
CA THR A 266 -7.89 -0.78 -12.24
C THR A 266 -7.87 -2.23 -11.77
N PHE A 267 -7.10 -2.51 -10.74
CA PHE A 267 -6.93 -3.85 -10.18
C PHE A 267 -7.10 -3.86 -8.67
N GLY A 268 -7.46 -5.02 -8.14
CA GLY A 268 -7.56 -5.25 -6.71
C GLY A 268 -6.18 -5.20 -6.06
N THR A 269 -6.14 -4.79 -4.81
CA THR A 269 -4.94 -4.83 -3.98
C THR A 269 -5.20 -5.66 -2.73
N SER A 270 -4.17 -6.29 -2.21
CA SER A 270 -4.16 -6.96 -0.92
C SER A 270 -2.94 -6.50 -0.14
N LEU A 271 -2.98 -6.56 1.18
CA LEU A 271 -1.96 -6.00 2.06
C LEU A 271 -1.32 -7.09 2.92
N ALA A 272 0.00 -7.22 2.83
CA ALA A 272 0.81 -8.04 3.71
C ALA A 272 1.72 -7.13 4.54
N TYR A 273 1.56 -7.13 5.86
CA TYR A 273 2.27 -6.19 6.73
C TYR A 273 2.51 -6.77 8.12
N HIS A 274 3.41 -6.15 8.86
CA HIS A 274 3.55 -6.38 10.29
C HIS A 274 2.68 -5.37 11.05
N LYS A 275 2.05 -5.77 12.14
CA LYS A 275 1.14 -4.93 12.94
C LYS A 275 1.70 -3.56 13.32
N ASP A 276 3.01 -3.45 13.48
CA ASP A 276 3.68 -2.19 13.85
C ASP A 276 4.10 -1.35 12.64
N ALA A 277 3.76 -1.77 11.41
CA ALA A 277 4.11 -1.04 10.19
C ALA A 277 3.27 0.25 10.01
N PHE A 278 2.08 0.28 10.59
CA PHE A 278 1.15 1.39 10.50
C PHE A 278 0.83 1.94 11.89
N ALA A 279 0.73 3.25 11.99
CA ALA A 279 0.30 3.94 13.19
C ALA A 279 -1.00 4.70 12.92
N PHE A 280 -1.95 4.56 13.83
CA PHE A 280 -3.22 5.27 13.79
C PHE A 280 -3.32 6.16 15.03
N ALA A 281 -3.72 7.42 14.84
CA ALA A 281 -3.95 8.34 15.94
C ALA A 281 -5.25 9.12 15.70
N THR A 282 -5.96 9.35 16.79
CA THR A 282 -7.14 10.19 16.83
C THR A 282 -6.90 11.38 17.74
N ALA A 283 -7.56 12.48 17.48
CA ALA A 283 -7.56 13.65 18.34
C ALA A 283 -8.98 13.98 18.76
N ASP A 284 -9.16 14.32 20.02
CA ASP A 284 -10.42 14.76 20.55
C ASP A 284 -10.85 16.12 19.97
N LEU A 285 -12.08 16.21 19.52
CA LEU A 285 -12.67 17.48 19.13
C LEU A 285 -13.11 18.26 20.35
N VAL A 286 -12.89 19.57 20.32
CA VAL A 286 -13.39 20.48 21.36
C VAL A 286 -14.91 20.58 21.23
N LEU A 287 -15.60 20.43 22.35
CA LEU A 287 -17.06 20.66 22.40
C LEU A 287 -17.39 22.09 21.98
N LEU A 288 -18.33 22.21 21.06
CA LEU A 288 -18.83 23.51 20.62
C LEU A 288 -19.61 24.18 21.76
N THR A 289 -19.29 25.44 22.00
CA THR A 289 -20.05 26.30 22.92
C THR A 289 -21.08 27.14 22.11
N GLY A 290 -22.31 27.20 22.58
CA GLY A 290 -23.39 27.96 21.92
C GLY A 290 -24.29 27.09 21.02
N VAL A 291 -24.28 25.80 21.20
CA VAL A 291 -25.22 24.83 20.62
C VAL A 291 -26.14 24.32 21.74
N ASP A 292 -27.37 23.94 21.38
CA ASP A 292 -28.37 23.47 22.36
C ASP A 292 -27.97 22.16 23.03
N PHE A 293 -27.22 21.32 22.31
CA PHE A 293 -26.71 20.06 22.83
C PHE A 293 -25.37 19.71 22.19
N ALA A 294 -24.40 19.36 23.02
CA ALA A 294 -23.13 18.80 22.58
C ALA A 294 -22.72 17.68 23.55
N ALA A 295 -22.40 16.52 23.00
CA ALA A 295 -21.89 15.37 23.76
C ALA A 295 -20.56 14.91 23.16
N ARG A 296 -19.70 14.38 24.01
CA ARG A 296 -18.43 13.77 23.64
C ARG A 296 -18.32 12.44 24.37
N GLU A 297 -17.99 11.41 23.62
CA GLU A 297 -17.60 10.11 24.16
C GLU A 297 -16.11 9.88 23.89
N VAL A 298 -15.38 9.35 24.87
CA VAL A 298 -13.92 9.13 24.83
C VAL A 298 -13.66 7.64 24.75
#